data_8118fcd7fcf83302daf6ac37ee467c54
#
_entry.id   8118fcd7fcf83302daf6ac37ee467c54
#
_cell.length_a   1.000
_cell.length_b   1.000
_cell.length_c   1.000
_cell.angle_alpha   90.00
_cell.angle_beta   90.00
_cell.angle_gamma   90.00
#
_symmetry.space_group_name_H-M   'P 1'
#
loop_
_entity.id
_entity.type
_entity.pdbx_description
1 polymer ?
#
loop_
_entity_poly.entity_id
_entity_poly.type
_entity_poly.pdbx_seq_one_letter_code
_entity_poly.pdbx_strand_id
1 'polypeptide(L)'
;MPAHLSPSNLRQHTPTDRVPSPTAPPRVRTRLRGGAASATVWYLRLLAVLNLAAVVSLSFRDEVQEHNVGEYFTPYLATAGLVSAALALFLAMVMRRRKRAAWIFNLLLAGGLFALYILAMTQEAYREHVTNWGSLLLTGLFVAALLLGRGEFKAVGDRSNPKLALAAGAGGLLVSGTIGTLLVAATNKLPGATLTDEIAYTLLRGISVGPLADRVDAVHAPRWVDVLVNILIAATFLLVLYACFRAPRGRALLGEDDEQRLRALLARHGERDSLGYFALRRDKAAIFSTSGKAAVTYRVIGGVSLASGDPIGDPEAWPGAIDAWLEEARRHAWTPAVMGASEEAGTIYARHGLDALELGDEAIVEIADFTLEGRAMRVVRQAHSRVRRAGYTVSVRRHADIADDGMALLIDKADHWRDGPTERGFSMALGRLGDPGDGRCVMLECRDADGEPRALLSFVPWGEQGLSLDLMRRDRACENGLMEFMVVELLLRAKELGVRRVSLNFAMFRSVFERGARLGAGPVLRLWRSMLTFFSRWWQIESLYRANAKYRPVWEPRFLLFAKSADIPRIGLASARAEGFLTPPPLPALRRSRRSSASEAEPAPATHSL
;
A
#
# COMPACT_ATOMS: atom_id res chain seq x y z
N MET A 1 31.76 28.55 -67.88
CA MET A 1 30.54 28.02 -68.53
C MET A 1 30.08 26.82 -67.72
N PRO A 2 28.90 26.90 -67.02
CA PRO A 2 28.39 25.81 -66.23
C PRO A 2 27.46 24.93 -67.04
N ALA A 3 27.54 23.62 -66.84
CA ALA A 3 26.64 22.63 -67.40
C ALA A 3 25.42 22.44 -66.50
N HIS A 4 24.25 22.64 -67.07
CA HIS A 4 22.96 22.33 -66.48
C HIS A 4 22.80 20.81 -66.26
N LEU A 5 22.46 20.38 -65.05
CA LEU A 5 21.87 19.09 -64.75
C LEU A 5 20.48 19.30 -64.19
N SER A 6 19.53 18.73 -64.89
CA SER A 6 18.06 18.75 -64.68
C SER A 6 17.67 17.94 -63.42
N PRO A 7 16.65 18.34 -62.64
CA PRO A 7 16.17 17.59 -61.52
C PRO A 7 15.10 16.59 -61.97
N SER A 8 15.37 15.30 -61.82
CA SER A 8 14.35 14.27 -62.03
C SER A 8 14.31 13.28 -60.86
N ASN A 9 13.12 13.18 -60.27
CA ASN A 9 12.63 12.06 -59.47
C ASN A 9 13.14 11.88 -58.02
N LEU A 10 12.71 12.75 -57.13
CA LEU A 10 12.46 12.40 -55.75
C LEU A 10 10.99 12.02 -55.60
N ARG A 11 10.67 10.71 -55.73
CA ARG A 11 9.39 10.18 -55.24
C ARG A 11 9.39 10.30 -53.72
N GLN A 12 8.54 11.18 -53.20
CA GLN A 12 8.19 11.28 -51.82
C GLN A 12 7.46 9.99 -51.39
N HIS A 13 8.17 9.10 -50.71
CA HIS A 13 7.55 8.12 -49.82
C HIS A 13 7.08 8.86 -48.56
N THR A 14 5.82 9.27 -48.56
CA THR A 14 5.13 9.61 -47.31
C THR A 14 4.89 8.30 -46.55
N PRO A 15 5.47 8.14 -45.35
CA PRO A 15 4.99 7.12 -44.43
C PRO A 15 3.63 7.58 -43.94
N THR A 16 2.58 6.90 -44.36
CA THR A 16 1.28 6.98 -43.69
C THR A 16 1.46 6.40 -42.30
N ASP A 17 1.85 7.23 -41.36
CA ASP A 17 1.66 6.98 -39.93
C ASP A 17 0.18 6.78 -39.67
N ARG A 18 -0.25 5.52 -39.70
CA ARG A 18 -1.51 5.12 -39.09
C ARG A 18 -1.34 5.28 -37.62
N VAL A 19 -1.72 6.45 -37.09
CA VAL A 19 -2.05 6.63 -35.68
C VAL A 19 -2.99 5.47 -35.32
N PRO A 20 -2.66 4.62 -34.35
CA PRO A 20 -3.55 3.55 -33.93
C PRO A 20 -4.85 4.19 -33.47
N SER A 21 -5.94 3.82 -34.12
CA SER A 21 -7.29 4.28 -33.81
C SER A 21 -7.55 4.10 -32.29
N PRO A 22 -8.23 5.04 -31.61
CA PRO A 22 -8.62 4.89 -30.22
C PRO A 22 -9.36 3.57 -30.08
N THR A 23 -8.95 2.78 -29.08
CA THR A 23 -9.45 1.44 -28.76
C THR A 23 -10.96 1.37 -28.97
N ALA A 24 -11.40 0.44 -29.82
CA ALA A 24 -12.81 0.23 -30.12
C ALA A 24 -13.64 0.20 -28.83
N PRO A 25 -14.81 0.84 -28.77
CA PRO A 25 -15.64 0.90 -27.56
C PRO A 25 -15.90 -0.53 -27.07
N PRO A 26 -15.81 -0.78 -25.76
CA PRO A 26 -15.97 -2.12 -25.20
C PRO A 26 -17.29 -2.71 -25.70
N ARG A 27 -17.23 -3.93 -26.21
CA ARG A 27 -18.40 -4.64 -26.77
C ARG A 27 -19.56 -4.56 -25.76
N VAL A 28 -20.78 -4.37 -26.21
CA VAL A 28 -22.01 -4.23 -25.38
C VAL A 28 -22.07 -5.27 -24.24
N ARG A 29 -21.68 -6.52 -24.52
CA ARG A 29 -21.56 -7.59 -23.51
C ARG A 29 -20.63 -7.25 -22.33
N THR A 30 -19.55 -6.52 -22.55
CA THR A 30 -18.60 -6.14 -21.49
C THR A 30 -19.18 -5.04 -20.61
N ARG A 31 -19.90 -4.09 -21.21
CA ARG A 31 -20.60 -3.03 -20.46
C ARG A 31 -21.73 -3.60 -19.60
N LEU A 32 -22.51 -4.54 -20.13
CA LEU A 32 -23.59 -5.21 -19.38
C LEU A 32 -23.03 -6.00 -18.17
N ARG A 33 -21.96 -6.76 -18.34
CA ARG A 33 -21.32 -7.50 -17.25
C ARG A 33 -20.79 -6.58 -16.16
N GLY A 34 -20.08 -5.52 -16.54
CA GLY A 34 -19.58 -4.51 -15.62
C GLY A 34 -20.71 -3.78 -14.87
N GLY A 35 -21.81 -3.44 -15.58
CA GLY A 35 -23.01 -2.86 -15.00
C GLY A 35 -23.69 -3.79 -13.98
N ALA A 36 -23.92 -5.06 -14.36
CA ALA A 36 -24.50 -6.06 -13.48
C ALA A 36 -23.69 -6.26 -12.18
N ALA A 37 -22.36 -6.39 -12.34
CA ALA A 37 -21.48 -6.53 -11.18
C ALA A 37 -21.39 -5.24 -10.32
N SER A 38 -21.65 -4.07 -10.87
CA SER A 38 -21.77 -2.83 -10.09
C SER A 38 -23.12 -2.73 -9.39
N ALA A 39 -24.18 -3.18 -10.03
CA ALA A 39 -25.53 -3.24 -9.43
C ALA A 39 -25.56 -4.10 -8.16
N THR A 40 -24.85 -5.25 -8.12
CA THR A 40 -24.75 -6.06 -6.90
C THR A 40 -24.09 -5.30 -5.74
N VAL A 41 -23.08 -4.48 -6.01
CA VAL A 41 -22.40 -3.65 -5.00
C VAL A 41 -23.34 -2.55 -4.48
N TRP A 42 -24.10 -1.91 -5.39
CA TRP A 42 -25.05 -0.86 -5.01
C TRP A 42 -26.23 -1.42 -4.22
N TYR A 43 -26.76 -2.59 -4.60
CA TYR A 43 -27.77 -3.29 -3.82
C TYR A 43 -27.34 -3.50 -2.36
N LEU A 44 -26.14 -4.09 -2.15
CA LEU A 44 -25.61 -4.33 -0.81
C LEU A 44 -25.35 -3.04 -0.02
N ARG A 45 -24.95 -1.95 -0.67
CA ARG A 45 -24.81 -0.63 -0.03
C ARG A 45 -26.14 -0.04 0.40
N LEU A 46 -27.13 -0.11 -0.48
CA LEU A 46 -28.49 0.36 -0.16
C LEU A 46 -29.03 -0.39 1.04
N LEU A 47 -28.91 -1.72 1.06
CA LEU A 47 -29.33 -2.53 2.19
C LEU A 47 -28.56 -2.21 3.48
N ALA A 48 -27.27 -1.95 3.39
CA ALA A 48 -26.50 -1.53 4.56
C ALA A 48 -27.05 -0.22 5.16
N VAL A 49 -27.40 0.74 4.30
CA VAL A 49 -28.00 2.02 4.73
C VAL A 49 -29.39 1.81 5.30
N LEU A 50 -30.24 1.00 4.65
CA LEU A 50 -31.61 0.71 5.13
C LEU A 50 -31.59 -0.02 6.48
N ASN A 51 -30.75 -1.05 6.63
CA ASN A 51 -30.60 -1.75 7.91
C ASN A 51 -30.06 -0.83 9.02
N LEU A 52 -29.14 0.10 8.69
CA LEU A 52 -28.65 1.09 9.66
C LEU A 52 -29.73 2.10 10.04
N ALA A 53 -30.52 2.57 9.07
CA ALA A 53 -31.67 3.44 9.33
C ALA A 53 -32.72 2.76 10.24
N ALA A 54 -32.95 1.45 10.03
CA ALA A 54 -33.84 0.67 10.88
C ALA A 54 -33.32 0.50 12.32
N VAL A 55 -32.00 0.54 12.54
CA VAL A 55 -31.43 0.54 13.90
C VAL A 55 -31.70 1.87 14.63
N VAL A 56 -31.68 2.98 13.89
CA VAL A 56 -31.80 4.34 14.45
C VAL A 56 -33.28 4.72 14.63
N SER A 57 -34.16 4.31 13.73
CA SER A 57 -35.61 4.64 13.76
C SER A 57 -36.41 3.47 14.34
N LEU A 58 -36.97 3.67 15.54
CA LEU A 58 -37.79 2.67 16.21
C LEU A 58 -39.04 2.29 15.38
N SER A 59 -39.74 3.28 14.84
CA SER A 59 -40.91 3.05 14.01
C SER A 59 -40.63 2.26 12.74
N PHE A 60 -39.52 2.55 12.07
CA PHE A 60 -39.08 1.82 10.86
C PHE A 60 -38.61 0.41 11.20
N ARG A 61 -37.97 0.24 12.36
CA ARG A 61 -37.55 -1.08 12.85
C ARG A 61 -38.75 -1.97 13.15
N ASP A 62 -39.76 -1.45 13.84
CA ASP A 62 -40.93 -2.23 14.23
C ASP A 62 -41.71 -2.66 12.98
N GLU A 63 -41.89 -1.80 12.00
CA GLU A 63 -42.51 -2.12 10.71
C GLU A 63 -41.74 -3.18 9.91
N VAL A 64 -40.39 -3.11 9.87
CA VAL A 64 -39.55 -4.14 9.20
C VAL A 64 -39.57 -5.44 10.01
N GLN A 65 -39.63 -5.41 11.33
CA GLN A 65 -39.69 -6.62 12.17
C GLN A 65 -41.04 -7.32 12.10
N GLU A 66 -42.13 -6.60 12.01
CA GLU A 66 -43.48 -7.19 11.78
C GLU A 66 -43.51 -7.99 10.46
N HIS A 67 -42.79 -7.52 9.43
CA HIS A 67 -42.67 -8.22 8.14
C HIS A 67 -41.58 -9.32 8.12
N ASN A 68 -40.90 -9.59 9.22
CA ASN A 68 -39.93 -10.69 9.35
C ASN A 68 -40.46 -11.91 10.13
N VAL A 69 -41.68 -11.83 10.61
CA VAL A 69 -42.28 -12.88 11.44
C VAL A 69 -43.52 -13.45 10.74
N GLY A 70 -43.70 -14.77 10.76
CA GLY A 70 -44.83 -15.44 10.17
C GLY A 70 -44.69 -15.72 8.67
N GLU A 71 -45.67 -15.31 7.88
CA GLU A 71 -45.81 -15.65 6.45
C GLU A 71 -45.16 -14.64 5.49
N TYR A 72 -44.34 -13.69 6.01
CA TYR A 72 -43.74 -12.64 5.23
C TYR A 72 -42.28 -12.92 4.87
N PHE A 73 -41.86 -12.51 3.66
CA PHE A 73 -40.49 -12.57 3.21
C PHE A 73 -39.85 -11.18 3.18
N THR A 74 -38.57 -11.12 3.48
CA THR A 74 -37.77 -9.92 3.28
C THR A 74 -36.71 -10.14 2.15
N PRO A 75 -36.37 -9.09 1.39
CA PRO A 75 -35.28 -9.20 0.42
C PRO A 75 -33.97 -9.65 1.08
N TYR A 76 -33.11 -10.31 0.31
CA TYR A 76 -31.82 -10.80 0.80
C TYR A 76 -31.05 -9.74 1.62
N LEU A 77 -30.70 -10.05 2.87
CA LEU A 77 -30.06 -9.17 3.87
C LEU A 77 -30.87 -7.95 4.35
N ALA A 78 -32.16 -7.86 4.08
CA ALA A 78 -33.03 -6.81 4.61
C ALA A 78 -33.67 -7.27 5.94
N THR A 79 -32.97 -7.18 7.08
CA THR A 79 -33.40 -7.75 8.36
C THR A 79 -33.39 -6.76 9.53
N ALA A 80 -33.34 -5.47 9.25
CA ALA A 80 -33.44 -4.38 10.25
C ALA A 80 -32.46 -4.53 11.45
N GLY A 81 -31.24 -5.02 11.22
CA GLY A 81 -30.26 -5.28 12.28
C GLY A 81 -28.89 -4.66 12.02
N LEU A 82 -28.17 -4.29 13.10
CA LEU A 82 -26.79 -3.78 13.03
C LEU A 82 -25.84 -4.81 12.40
N VAL A 83 -26.02 -6.08 12.71
CA VAL A 83 -25.23 -7.19 12.17
C VAL A 83 -25.42 -7.29 10.67
N SER A 84 -26.66 -7.23 10.20
CA SER A 84 -26.99 -7.27 8.77
C SER A 84 -26.49 -6.04 8.02
N ALA A 85 -26.56 -4.86 8.64
CA ALA A 85 -25.95 -3.64 8.11
C ALA A 85 -24.44 -3.79 7.93
N ALA A 86 -23.74 -4.29 8.95
CA ALA A 86 -22.30 -4.51 8.94
C ALA A 86 -21.91 -5.59 7.91
N LEU A 87 -22.68 -6.68 7.83
CA LEU A 87 -22.46 -7.75 6.84
C LEU A 87 -22.67 -7.24 5.41
N ALA A 88 -23.76 -6.52 5.14
CA ALA A 88 -24.05 -5.96 3.83
C ALA A 88 -22.97 -4.97 3.41
N LEU A 89 -22.51 -4.09 4.31
CA LEU A 89 -21.42 -3.16 4.05
C LEU A 89 -20.09 -3.88 3.78
N PHE A 90 -19.78 -4.91 4.59
CA PHE A 90 -18.58 -5.72 4.41
C PHE A 90 -18.61 -6.45 3.04
N LEU A 91 -19.72 -7.10 2.71
CA LEU A 91 -19.90 -7.80 1.43
C LEU A 91 -19.84 -6.82 0.25
N ALA A 92 -20.44 -5.63 0.36
CA ALA A 92 -20.33 -4.58 -0.65
C ALA A 92 -18.87 -4.17 -0.88
N MET A 93 -18.07 -4.05 0.18
CA MET A 93 -16.65 -3.72 0.13
C MET A 93 -15.82 -4.79 -0.60
N VAL A 94 -16.08 -6.07 -0.29
CA VAL A 94 -15.36 -7.21 -0.88
C VAL A 94 -15.79 -7.46 -2.33
N MET A 95 -17.09 -7.32 -2.63
CA MET A 95 -17.64 -7.41 -3.99
C MET A 95 -17.13 -6.28 -4.90
N ARG A 96 -16.97 -5.05 -4.37
CA ARG A 96 -16.31 -3.94 -5.09
C ARG A 96 -14.90 -4.32 -5.56
N ARG A 97 -14.19 -5.16 -4.80
CA ARG A 97 -12.85 -5.68 -5.15
C ARG A 97 -12.89 -6.86 -6.11
N ARG A 98 -14.05 -7.22 -6.67
CA ARG A 98 -14.25 -8.28 -7.65
C ARG A 98 -13.72 -9.66 -7.20
N LYS A 99 -13.76 -9.97 -5.89
CA LYS A 99 -13.29 -11.24 -5.34
C LYS A 99 -14.22 -12.40 -5.67
N ARG A 100 -13.66 -13.48 -6.23
CA ARG A 100 -14.40 -14.68 -6.61
C ARG A 100 -15.06 -15.37 -5.41
N ALA A 101 -14.37 -15.45 -4.28
CA ALA A 101 -14.91 -16.06 -3.07
C ALA A 101 -16.14 -15.32 -2.54
N ALA A 102 -16.15 -13.97 -2.57
CA ALA A 102 -17.31 -13.17 -2.15
C ALA A 102 -18.50 -13.34 -3.10
N TRP A 103 -18.23 -13.47 -4.39
CA TRP A 103 -19.25 -13.77 -5.38
C TRP A 103 -19.90 -15.14 -5.13
N ILE A 104 -19.10 -16.21 -4.90
CA ILE A 104 -19.59 -17.55 -4.56
C ILE A 104 -20.44 -17.49 -3.28
N PHE A 105 -19.94 -16.84 -2.24
CA PHE A 105 -20.64 -16.72 -0.97
C PHE A 105 -22.03 -16.06 -1.13
N ASN A 106 -22.08 -14.92 -1.83
CA ASN A 106 -23.37 -14.24 -2.08
C ASN A 106 -24.29 -15.08 -2.97
N LEU A 107 -23.74 -15.77 -3.98
CA LEU A 107 -24.54 -16.61 -4.88
C LEU A 107 -25.15 -17.80 -4.12
N LEU A 108 -24.41 -18.44 -3.23
CA LEU A 108 -24.92 -19.56 -2.42
C LEU A 108 -26.00 -19.09 -1.45
N LEU A 109 -25.76 -17.98 -0.72
CA LEU A 109 -26.74 -17.49 0.26
C LEU A 109 -27.98 -16.89 -0.42
N ALA A 110 -27.82 -15.99 -1.36
CA ALA A 110 -28.95 -15.36 -2.03
C ALA A 110 -29.68 -16.35 -2.96
N GLY A 111 -28.95 -17.24 -3.63
CA GLY A 111 -29.52 -18.28 -4.48
C GLY A 111 -30.28 -19.34 -3.66
N GLY A 112 -29.74 -19.74 -2.51
CA GLY A 112 -30.43 -20.63 -1.57
C GLY A 112 -31.71 -20.01 -1.02
N LEU A 113 -31.65 -18.73 -0.60
CA LEU A 113 -32.82 -18.00 -0.12
C LEU A 113 -33.87 -17.82 -1.24
N PHE A 114 -33.44 -17.50 -2.45
CA PHE A 114 -34.33 -17.39 -3.61
C PHE A 114 -35.05 -18.72 -3.91
N ALA A 115 -34.33 -19.84 -3.85
CA ALA A 115 -34.92 -21.16 -4.02
C ALA A 115 -35.93 -21.50 -2.91
N LEU A 116 -35.63 -21.15 -1.65
CA LEU A 116 -36.57 -21.30 -0.54
C LEU A 116 -37.84 -20.46 -0.73
N TYR A 117 -37.73 -19.22 -1.22
CA TYR A 117 -38.88 -18.37 -1.50
C TYR A 117 -39.74 -18.95 -2.62
N ILE A 118 -39.13 -19.47 -3.70
CA ILE A 118 -39.89 -20.16 -4.76
C ILE A 118 -40.66 -21.34 -4.18
N LEU A 119 -39.99 -22.14 -3.32
CA LEU A 119 -40.65 -23.30 -2.69
C LEU A 119 -41.81 -22.88 -1.76
N ALA A 120 -41.59 -21.86 -0.92
CA ALA A 120 -42.63 -21.37 -0.02
C ALA A 120 -43.81 -20.77 -0.78
N MET A 121 -43.59 -20.11 -1.92
CA MET A 121 -44.65 -19.59 -2.79
C MET A 121 -45.53 -20.67 -3.43
N THR A 122 -45.24 -21.97 -3.23
CA THR A 122 -46.17 -23.05 -3.59
C THR A 122 -47.36 -23.15 -2.63
N GLN A 123 -47.23 -22.62 -1.41
CA GLN A 123 -48.29 -22.59 -0.40
C GLN A 123 -49.12 -21.31 -0.54
N GLU A 124 -50.44 -21.42 -0.36
CA GLU A 124 -51.40 -20.33 -0.57
C GLU A 124 -51.17 -19.17 0.38
N ALA A 125 -50.91 -19.46 1.64
CA ALA A 125 -50.65 -18.48 2.69
C ALA A 125 -49.54 -17.45 2.31
N TYR A 126 -48.48 -17.89 1.66
CA TYR A 126 -47.40 -16.97 1.25
C TYR A 126 -47.70 -16.19 -0.04
N ARG A 127 -48.57 -16.74 -0.93
CA ARG A 127 -48.93 -16.09 -2.21
C ARG A 127 -49.85 -14.89 -2.06
N GLU A 128 -50.65 -14.86 -1.01
CA GLU A 128 -51.62 -13.81 -0.76
C GLU A 128 -50.96 -12.45 -0.44
N HIS A 129 -49.71 -12.48 0.04
CA HIS A 129 -48.98 -11.27 0.41
C HIS A 129 -48.19 -10.67 -0.75
N VAL A 130 -48.57 -9.47 -1.19
CA VAL A 130 -47.92 -8.73 -2.29
C VAL A 130 -46.41 -8.45 -1.98
N THR A 131 -46.09 -8.23 -0.71
CA THR A 131 -44.72 -8.01 -0.22
C THR A 131 -43.80 -9.18 -0.51
N ASN A 132 -44.30 -10.42 -0.48
CA ASN A 132 -43.54 -11.63 -0.77
C ASN A 132 -43.12 -11.70 -2.24
N TRP A 133 -44.00 -11.27 -3.16
CA TRP A 133 -43.64 -11.15 -4.58
C TRP A 133 -42.57 -10.09 -4.82
N GLY A 134 -42.63 -8.95 -4.11
CA GLY A 134 -41.61 -7.92 -4.15
C GLY A 134 -40.24 -8.44 -3.66
N SER A 135 -40.25 -9.17 -2.54
CA SER A 135 -39.01 -9.76 -1.96
C SER A 135 -38.41 -10.84 -2.85
N LEU A 136 -39.28 -11.69 -3.44
CA LEU A 136 -38.85 -12.70 -4.43
C LEU A 136 -38.24 -12.03 -5.66
N LEU A 137 -38.90 -11.00 -6.21
CA LEU A 137 -38.39 -10.27 -7.39
C LEU A 137 -37.04 -9.60 -7.11
N LEU A 138 -36.89 -8.88 -6.01
CA LEU A 138 -35.66 -8.17 -5.66
C LEU A 138 -34.51 -9.16 -5.42
N THR A 139 -34.75 -10.27 -4.72
CA THR A 139 -33.75 -11.31 -4.50
C THR A 139 -33.38 -12.00 -5.81
N GLY A 140 -34.36 -12.28 -6.68
CA GLY A 140 -34.14 -12.85 -8.01
C GLY A 140 -33.34 -11.94 -8.93
N LEU A 141 -33.62 -10.64 -8.92
CA LEU A 141 -32.83 -9.64 -9.68
C LEU A 141 -31.38 -9.56 -9.18
N PHE A 142 -31.18 -9.67 -7.86
CA PHE A 142 -29.82 -9.71 -7.30
C PHE A 142 -29.06 -10.97 -7.74
N VAL A 143 -29.71 -12.15 -7.70
CA VAL A 143 -29.13 -13.41 -8.18
C VAL A 143 -28.83 -13.34 -9.68
N ALA A 144 -29.75 -12.81 -10.48
CA ALA A 144 -29.55 -12.59 -11.92
C ALA A 144 -28.36 -11.67 -12.20
N ALA A 145 -28.22 -10.58 -11.43
CA ALA A 145 -27.07 -9.67 -11.54
C ALA A 145 -25.75 -10.36 -11.17
N LEU A 146 -25.73 -11.24 -10.16
CA LEU A 146 -24.57 -12.05 -9.82
C LEU A 146 -24.17 -13.00 -10.96
N LEU A 147 -25.15 -13.67 -11.59
CA LEU A 147 -24.90 -14.61 -12.69
C LEU A 147 -24.42 -13.89 -13.96
N LEU A 148 -25.03 -12.77 -14.31
CA LEU A 148 -24.63 -11.93 -15.46
C LEU A 148 -23.21 -11.35 -15.25
N GLY A 149 -22.90 -10.92 -14.01
CA GLY A 149 -21.63 -10.32 -13.64
C GLY A 149 -20.50 -11.33 -13.37
N ARG A 150 -20.74 -12.65 -13.44
CA ARG A 150 -19.79 -13.70 -13.03
C ARG A 150 -18.36 -13.54 -13.59
N GLY A 151 -18.25 -13.06 -14.82
CA GLY A 151 -16.97 -12.87 -15.50
C GLY A 151 -16.09 -11.75 -14.94
N GLU A 152 -16.65 -10.86 -14.13
CA GLU A 152 -15.95 -9.75 -13.49
C GLU A 152 -15.29 -10.14 -12.16
N PHE A 153 -15.74 -11.25 -11.53
CA PHE A 153 -15.26 -11.70 -10.22
C PHE A 153 -14.15 -12.73 -10.37
N LYS A 154 -12.95 -12.26 -10.72
CA LYS A 154 -11.77 -13.12 -11.00
C LYS A 154 -10.70 -13.08 -9.90
N ALA A 155 -10.77 -12.11 -8.98
CA ALA A 155 -9.73 -11.92 -7.98
C ALA A 155 -9.65 -13.10 -6.99
N VAL A 156 -8.44 -13.65 -6.85
CA VAL A 156 -8.14 -14.81 -6.01
C VAL A 156 -7.82 -14.37 -4.58
N GLY A 157 -8.18 -15.19 -3.58
CA GLY A 157 -7.81 -15.00 -2.18
C GLY A 157 -6.42 -15.56 -1.85
N ASP A 158 -5.91 -15.25 -0.67
CA ASP A 158 -4.68 -15.83 -0.14
C ASP A 158 -4.89 -17.31 0.21
N ARG A 159 -3.93 -18.20 -0.10
CA ARG A 159 -3.98 -19.61 0.25
C ARG A 159 -4.00 -19.88 1.76
N SER A 160 -3.55 -18.93 2.59
CA SER A 160 -3.58 -19.03 4.05
C SER A 160 -4.93 -18.65 4.66
N ASN A 161 -5.84 -18.04 3.89
CA ASN A 161 -7.12 -17.53 4.39
C ASN A 161 -8.00 -18.59 5.08
N PRO A 162 -8.15 -19.84 4.58
CA PRO A 162 -8.95 -20.84 5.26
C PRO A 162 -8.43 -21.18 6.66
N LYS A 163 -7.11 -21.32 6.82
CA LYS A 163 -6.49 -21.59 8.14
C LYS A 163 -6.68 -20.42 9.10
N LEU A 164 -6.52 -19.20 8.60
CA LEU A 164 -6.73 -17.98 9.40
C LEU A 164 -8.20 -17.83 9.79
N ALA A 165 -9.12 -18.10 8.88
CA ALA A 165 -10.57 -18.06 9.13
C ALA A 165 -10.98 -19.08 10.19
N LEU A 166 -10.45 -20.31 10.11
CA LEU A 166 -10.68 -21.34 11.11
C LEU A 166 -10.15 -20.92 12.50
N ALA A 167 -8.92 -20.39 12.55
CA ALA A 167 -8.33 -19.90 13.79
C ALA A 167 -9.10 -18.71 14.38
N ALA A 168 -9.55 -17.77 13.53
CA ALA A 168 -10.36 -16.62 13.93
C ALA A 168 -11.75 -17.06 14.43
N GLY A 169 -12.36 -18.06 13.77
CA GLY A 169 -13.64 -18.64 14.17
C GLY A 169 -13.55 -19.35 15.52
N ALA A 170 -12.60 -20.28 15.65
CA ALA A 170 -12.41 -21.02 16.89
C ALA A 170 -12.04 -20.10 18.06
N GLY A 171 -11.04 -19.22 17.88
CA GLY A 171 -10.64 -18.26 18.90
C GLY A 171 -11.72 -17.24 19.24
N GLY A 172 -12.42 -16.72 18.22
CA GLY A 172 -13.51 -15.77 18.41
C GLY A 172 -14.71 -16.38 19.13
N LEU A 173 -15.12 -17.60 18.77
CA LEU A 173 -16.19 -18.31 19.47
C LEU A 173 -15.82 -18.66 20.91
N LEU A 174 -14.56 -19.05 21.14
CA LEU A 174 -14.08 -19.30 22.50
C LEU A 174 -14.17 -18.00 23.37
N VAL A 175 -13.65 -16.88 22.84
CA VAL A 175 -13.64 -15.60 23.57
C VAL A 175 -15.07 -15.07 23.75
N SER A 176 -15.86 -14.99 22.69
CA SER A 176 -17.23 -14.47 22.77
C SER A 176 -18.17 -15.38 23.57
N GLY A 177 -18.00 -16.71 23.45
CA GLY A 177 -18.72 -17.68 24.25
C GLY A 177 -18.37 -17.57 25.72
N THR A 178 -17.09 -17.51 26.08
CA THR A 178 -16.65 -17.37 27.48
C THR A 178 -17.15 -16.06 28.09
N ILE A 179 -16.95 -14.91 27.42
CA ILE A 179 -17.40 -13.60 27.91
C ILE A 179 -18.92 -13.59 28.01
N GLY A 180 -19.64 -14.09 27.00
CA GLY A 180 -21.09 -14.16 26.98
C GLY A 180 -21.65 -14.99 28.14
N THR A 181 -21.11 -16.20 28.32
CA THR A 181 -21.54 -17.08 29.42
C THR A 181 -21.26 -16.46 30.79
N LEU A 182 -20.09 -15.84 31.00
CA LEU A 182 -19.79 -15.15 32.25
C LEU A 182 -20.74 -13.98 32.53
N LEU A 183 -21.13 -13.22 31.50
CA LEU A 183 -22.09 -12.13 31.64
C LEU A 183 -23.50 -12.66 31.94
N VAL A 184 -23.92 -13.74 31.29
CA VAL A 184 -25.20 -14.42 31.56
C VAL A 184 -25.22 -14.97 32.97
N ALA A 185 -24.19 -15.71 33.40
CA ALA A 185 -24.05 -16.25 34.76
C ALA A 185 -24.11 -15.14 35.83
N ALA A 186 -23.40 -14.01 35.60
CA ALA A 186 -23.37 -12.89 36.54
C ALA A 186 -24.70 -12.14 36.65
N THR A 187 -25.58 -12.22 35.63
CA THR A 187 -26.83 -11.45 35.56
C THR A 187 -28.09 -12.29 35.65
N ASN A 188 -27.98 -13.60 35.53
CA ASN A 188 -29.10 -14.51 35.68
C ASN A 188 -29.59 -14.49 37.13
N LYS A 189 -30.89 -14.21 37.28
CA LYS A 189 -31.58 -14.14 38.61
C LYS A 189 -32.38 -15.40 38.93
N LEU A 190 -32.49 -16.34 38.00
CA LEU A 190 -33.29 -17.55 38.20
C LEU A 190 -32.43 -18.60 38.92
N PRO A 191 -32.94 -19.21 40.02
CA PRO A 191 -32.25 -20.27 40.72
C PRO A 191 -32.32 -21.59 39.91
N GLY A 192 -31.22 -22.35 39.91
CA GLY A 192 -31.17 -23.69 39.34
C GLY A 192 -30.61 -23.79 37.92
N ALA A 193 -30.15 -22.71 37.31
CA ALA A 193 -29.45 -22.75 36.03
C ALA A 193 -28.09 -23.49 36.16
N THR A 194 -27.83 -24.39 35.24
CA THR A 194 -26.53 -25.06 35.12
C THR A 194 -25.62 -24.29 34.17
N LEU A 195 -24.29 -24.49 34.29
CA LEU A 195 -23.32 -23.89 33.34
C LEU A 195 -23.64 -24.27 31.88
N THR A 196 -24.19 -25.48 31.67
CA THR A 196 -24.60 -25.94 30.36
C THR A 196 -25.76 -25.14 29.78
N ASP A 197 -26.72 -24.74 30.63
CA ASP A 197 -27.85 -23.91 30.20
C ASP A 197 -27.40 -22.49 29.83
N GLU A 198 -26.47 -21.92 30.57
CA GLU A 198 -25.90 -20.60 30.32
C GLU A 198 -25.06 -20.58 29.02
N ILE A 199 -24.27 -21.64 28.75
CA ILE A 199 -23.55 -21.82 27.50
C ILE A 199 -24.52 -21.97 26.33
N ALA A 200 -25.52 -22.85 26.48
CA ALA A 200 -26.53 -23.06 25.44
C ALA A 200 -27.29 -21.77 25.10
N TYR A 201 -27.75 -21.05 26.12
CA TYR A 201 -28.39 -19.76 25.95
C TYR A 201 -27.49 -18.76 25.18
N THR A 202 -26.24 -18.60 25.63
CA THR A 202 -25.27 -17.69 25.00
C THR A 202 -25.05 -18.02 23.53
N LEU A 203 -24.88 -19.28 23.18
CA LEU A 203 -24.65 -19.73 21.80
C LEU A 203 -25.91 -19.55 20.93
N LEU A 204 -27.08 -19.96 21.43
CA LEU A 204 -28.35 -19.84 20.70
C LEU A 204 -28.73 -18.37 20.45
N ARG A 205 -28.53 -17.52 21.48
CA ARG A 205 -28.78 -16.07 21.36
C ARG A 205 -27.84 -15.42 20.37
N GLY A 206 -26.56 -15.81 20.37
CA GLY A 206 -25.56 -15.27 19.48
C GLY A 206 -25.74 -15.64 18.01
N ILE A 207 -26.35 -16.79 17.72
CA ILE A 207 -26.69 -17.20 16.34
C ILE A 207 -27.99 -16.51 15.85
N SER A 208 -28.58 -15.63 16.68
CA SER A 208 -29.83 -14.91 16.40
C SER A 208 -31.06 -15.84 16.24
N VAL A 209 -31.03 -17.01 16.86
CA VAL A 209 -32.16 -17.92 16.93
C VAL A 209 -32.92 -17.66 18.26
N GLY A 210 -33.42 -16.40 18.40
CA GLY A 210 -34.14 -15.95 19.59
C GLY A 210 -35.20 -16.94 20.11
N PRO A 211 -36.11 -17.43 19.27
CA PRO A 211 -37.12 -18.38 19.69
C PRO A 211 -36.62 -19.70 20.27
N LEU A 212 -35.38 -20.13 19.92
CA LEU A 212 -34.76 -21.30 20.50
C LEU A 212 -34.01 -20.98 21.80
N ALA A 213 -33.44 -19.80 21.92
CA ALA A 213 -32.82 -19.34 23.17
C ALA A 213 -33.87 -19.15 24.28
N ASP A 214 -35.06 -18.65 23.92
CA ASP A 214 -36.19 -18.47 24.85
C ASP A 214 -36.76 -19.81 25.38
N ARG A 215 -36.37 -20.96 24.81
CA ARG A 215 -36.72 -22.31 25.31
C ARG A 215 -35.79 -22.80 26.43
N VAL A 216 -34.73 -22.06 26.75
CA VAL A 216 -33.91 -22.34 27.92
C VAL A 216 -34.54 -21.68 29.14
N ASP A 217 -35.59 -22.28 29.67
CA ASP A 217 -36.46 -21.72 30.73
C ASP A 217 -35.70 -21.38 32.04
N ALA A 218 -34.51 -21.97 32.23
CA ALA A 218 -33.67 -21.76 33.40
C ALA A 218 -32.84 -20.45 33.37
N VAL A 219 -32.81 -19.74 32.23
CA VAL A 219 -31.91 -18.58 32.04
C VAL A 219 -32.72 -17.35 31.60
N HIS A 220 -32.58 -16.26 32.35
CA HIS A 220 -33.14 -14.96 32.00
C HIS A 220 -32.09 -13.86 32.13
N ALA A 221 -31.57 -13.43 30.98
CA ALA A 221 -30.58 -12.36 30.93
C ALA A 221 -31.21 -10.99 30.62
N PRO A 222 -30.67 -9.89 31.18
CA PRO A 222 -31.09 -8.53 30.83
C PRO A 222 -30.87 -8.22 29.34
N ARG A 223 -31.69 -7.42 28.71
CA ARG A 223 -31.61 -7.04 27.29
C ARG A 223 -30.24 -6.53 26.86
N TRP A 224 -29.54 -5.80 27.73
CA TRP A 224 -28.20 -5.28 27.41
C TRP A 224 -27.15 -6.41 27.27
N VAL A 225 -27.29 -7.50 28.02
CA VAL A 225 -26.43 -8.69 27.90
C VAL A 225 -26.66 -9.37 26.57
N ASP A 226 -27.93 -9.54 26.18
CA ASP A 226 -28.29 -10.10 24.86
C ASP A 226 -27.70 -9.29 23.72
N VAL A 227 -27.82 -7.97 23.79
CA VAL A 227 -27.24 -7.07 22.81
C VAL A 227 -25.71 -7.23 22.74
N LEU A 228 -25.05 -7.31 23.90
CA LEU A 228 -23.58 -7.45 23.96
C LEU A 228 -23.12 -8.81 23.42
N VAL A 229 -23.80 -9.91 23.76
CA VAL A 229 -23.53 -11.25 23.21
C VAL A 229 -23.68 -11.25 21.70
N ASN A 230 -24.77 -10.66 21.18
CA ASN A 230 -24.97 -10.53 19.73
C ASN A 230 -23.85 -9.73 19.05
N ILE A 231 -23.39 -8.63 19.66
CA ILE A 231 -22.28 -7.81 19.13
C ILE A 231 -20.97 -8.63 19.11
N LEU A 232 -20.66 -9.38 20.17
CA LEU A 232 -19.44 -10.19 20.24
C LEU A 232 -19.41 -11.29 19.17
N ILE A 233 -20.51 -12.00 18.99
CA ILE A 233 -20.61 -13.06 17.99
C ILE A 233 -20.63 -12.49 16.57
N ALA A 234 -21.32 -11.35 16.37
CA ALA A 234 -21.28 -10.64 15.10
C ALA A 234 -19.86 -10.16 14.75
N ALA A 235 -19.13 -9.64 15.71
CA ALA A 235 -17.72 -9.24 15.54
C ALA A 235 -16.85 -10.44 15.17
N THR A 236 -17.06 -11.60 15.83
CA THR A 236 -16.39 -12.87 15.49
C THR A 236 -16.70 -13.28 14.05
N PHE A 237 -17.97 -13.27 13.66
CA PHE A 237 -18.37 -13.62 12.30
C PHE A 237 -17.74 -12.68 11.25
N LEU A 238 -17.75 -11.36 11.49
CA LEU A 238 -17.11 -10.38 10.63
C LEU A 238 -15.58 -10.59 10.55
N LEU A 239 -14.95 -11.00 11.66
CA LEU A 239 -13.52 -11.32 11.68
C LEU A 239 -13.21 -12.56 10.84
N VAL A 240 -14.05 -13.60 10.91
CA VAL A 240 -13.95 -14.80 10.06
C VAL A 240 -14.10 -14.44 8.59
N LEU A 241 -15.12 -13.64 8.25
CA LEU A 241 -15.32 -13.17 6.88
C LEU A 241 -14.14 -12.32 6.41
N TYR A 242 -13.62 -11.43 7.26
CA TYR A 242 -12.42 -10.66 6.95
C TYR A 242 -11.22 -11.58 6.65
N ALA A 243 -11.01 -12.62 7.46
CA ALA A 243 -9.95 -13.60 7.26
C ALA A 243 -10.14 -14.37 5.95
N CYS A 244 -11.37 -14.83 5.64
CA CYS A 244 -11.69 -15.50 4.37
C CYS A 244 -11.40 -14.63 3.14
N PHE A 245 -11.73 -13.34 3.24
CA PHE A 245 -11.65 -12.44 2.09
C PHE A 245 -10.42 -11.54 2.08
N ARG A 246 -9.46 -11.79 2.95
CA ARG A 246 -8.22 -11.03 2.99
C ARG A 246 -7.49 -11.10 1.64
N ALA A 247 -6.96 -9.96 1.19
CA ALA A 247 -6.12 -9.93 0.00
C ALA A 247 -4.79 -10.65 0.27
N PRO A 248 -4.24 -11.39 -0.71
CA PRO A 248 -2.92 -12.00 -0.58
C PRO A 248 -1.90 -10.94 -0.17
N ARG A 249 -0.96 -11.32 0.69
CA ARG A 249 0.28 -10.57 0.87
C ARG A 249 1.04 -10.66 -0.44
N GLY A 250 1.74 -9.59 -0.82
CA GLY A 250 2.56 -9.58 -2.03
C GLY A 250 3.52 -10.76 -2.07
N ARG A 251 3.99 -11.07 -3.27
CA ARG A 251 5.02 -12.08 -3.49
C ARG A 251 6.23 -11.85 -2.59
N ALA A 252 6.99 -12.92 -2.44
CA ALA A 252 8.26 -12.94 -1.74
C ALA A 252 9.17 -11.79 -2.21
N LEU A 253 10.02 -11.36 -1.29
CA LEU A 253 11.16 -10.46 -1.46
C LEU A 253 11.90 -10.74 -2.77
N LEU A 254 12.56 -9.73 -3.32
CA LEU A 254 13.37 -9.82 -4.53
C LEU A 254 14.39 -10.98 -4.40
N GLY A 255 14.24 -11.98 -5.28
CA GLY A 255 15.17 -13.12 -5.35
C GLY A 255 16.47 -12.73 -6.04
N GLU A 256 17.52 -13.52 -5.83
CA GLU A 256 18.85 -13.28 -6.43
C GLU A 256 18.79 -13.22 -7.96
N ASP A 257 18.08 -14.12 -8.61
CA ASP A 257 17.90 -14.14 -10.07
C ASP A 257 17.24 -12.87 -10.60
N ASP A 258 16.16 -12.41 -9.91
CA ASP A 258 15.46 -11.20 -10.30
C ASP A 258 16.33 -9.95 -10.03
N GLU A 259 17.11 -9.93 -8.94
CA GLU A 259 18.08 -8.87 -8.65
C GLU A 259 19.15 -8.78 -9.75
N GLN A 260 19.73 -9.91 -10.16
CA GLN A 260 20.73 -9.94 -11.24
C GLN A 260 20.16 -9.45 -12.57
N ARG A 261 18.94 -9.84 -12.91
CA ARG A 261 18.23 -9.36 -14.11
C ARG A 261 17.98 -7.85 -14.05
N LEU A 262 17.55 -7.32 -12.90
CA LEU A 262 17.36 -5.87 -12.72
C LEU A 262 18.69 -5.12 -12.84
N ARG A 263 19.79 -5.64 -12.26
CA ARG A 263 21.13 -5.06 -12.40
C ARG A 263 21.57 -5.00 -13.87
N ALA A 264 21.32 -6.05 -14.65
CA ALA A 264 21.61 -6.07 -16.08
C ALA A 264 20.79 -5.03 -16.87
N LEU A 265 19.52 -4.80 -16.50
CA LEU A 265 18.69 -3.75 -17.10
C LEU A 265 19.18 -2.35 -16.71
N LEU A 266 19.55 -2.15 -15.44
CA LEU A 266 20.08 -0.87 -14.95
C LEU A 266 21.43 -0.53 -15.56
N ALA A 267 22.30 -1.51 -15.82
CA ALA A 267 23.56 -1.30 -16.49
C ALA A 267 23.39 -0.74 -17.92
N ARG A 268 22.29 -1.10 -18.60
CA ARG A 268 22.02 -0.67 -19.98
C ARG A 268 21.17 0.59 -20.08
N HIS A 269 20.24 0.79 -19.14
CA HIS A 269 19.19 1.82 -19.23
C HIS A 269 19.05 2.67 -17.97
N GLY A 270 19.96 2.53 -16.99
CA GLY A 270 19.86 3.19 -15.69
C GLY A 270 20.05 4.71 -15.71
N GLU A 271 20.42 5.29 -16.86
CA GLU A 271 20.61 6.75 -16.98
C GLU A 271 19.29 7.55 -17.02
N ARG A 272 18.17 6.89 -17.32
CA ARG A 272 16.88 7.57 -17.52
C ARG A 272 16.24 8.04 -16.22
N ASP A 273 16.27 7.22 -15.21
CA ASP A 273 15.60 7.53 -13.93
C ASP A 273 16.61 7.51 -12.77
N SER A 274 16.73 8.64 -12.08
CA SER A 274 17.55 8.79 -10.87
C SER A 274 17.11 7.83 -9.76
N LEU A 275 15.82 7.46 -9.71
CA LEU A 275 15.28 6.52 -8.74
C LEU A 275 15.44 5.06 -9.16
N GLY A 276 15.96 4.78 -10.36
CA GLY A 276 16.02 3.45 -10.94
C GLY A 276 16.78 2.43 -10.07
N TYR A 277 17.88 2.84 -9.43
CA TYR A 277 18.68 1.93 -8.60
C TYR A 277 17.95 1.44 -7.35
N PHE A 278 16.99 2.20 -6.84
CA PHE A 278 16.15 1.80 -5.69
C PHE A 278 15.18 0.65 -6.01
N ALA A 279 15.08 0.25 -7.28
CA ALA A 279 14.38 -0.97 -7.68
C ALA A 279 15.03 -2.23 -7.11
N LEU A 280 16.34 -2.18 -6.79
CA LEU A 280 17.10 -3.29 -6.19
C LEU A 280 16.84 -3.50 -4.70
N ARG A 281 15.96 -2.71 -4.10
CA ARG A 281 15.54 -2.88 -2.72
C ARG A 281 14.89 -4.24 -2.50
N ARG A 282 15.43 -5.04 -1.56
CA ARG A 282 15.04 -6.46 -1.36
C ARG A 282 13.62 -6.68 -0.84
N ASP A 283 12.96 -5.66 -0.30
CA ASP A 283 11.56 -5.74 0.16
C ASP A 283 10.52 -5.44 -0.94
N LYS A 284 10.97 -5.29 -2.18
CA LYS A 284 10.14 -5.21 -3.38
C LYS A 284 10.08 -6.56 -4.11
N ALA A 285 9.09 -6.72 -4.96
CA ALA A 285 8.99 -7.79 -5.96
C ALA A 285 9.14 -7.17 -7.34
N ALA A 286 9.56 -7.96 -8.33
CA ALA A 286 9.68 -7.54 -9.71
C ALA A 286 8.71 -8.30 -10.62
N ILE A 287 8.15 -7.62 -11.61
CA ILE A 287 7.42 -8.23 -12.73
C ILE A 287 8.06 -7.75 -14.02
N PHE A 288 8.51 -8.71 -14.82
CA PHE A 288 9.17 -8.45 -16.09
C PHE A 288 8.16 -8.45 -17.23
N SER A 289 8.46 -7.67 -18.27
CA SER A 289 7.81 -7.82 -19.57
C SER A 289 8.03 -9.22 -20.13
N THR A 290 7.18 -9.66 -21.06
CA THR A 290 7.32 -10.98 -21.73
C THR A 290 8.67 -11.13 -22.43
N SER A 291 9.22 -10.03 -22.94
CA SER A 291 10.56 -9.98 -23.55
C SER A 291 11.72 -10.02 -22.57
N GLY A 292 11.44 -9.82 -21.27
CA GLY A 292 12.47 -9.67 -20.23
C GLY A 292 13.27 -8.37 -20.29
N LYS A 293 12.97 -7.45 -21.23
CA LYS A 293 13.72 -6.22 -21.44
C LYS A 293 13.32 -5.06 -20.53
N ALA A 294 12.20 -5.17 -19.82
CA ALA A 294 11.75 -4.20 -18.82
C ALA A 294 11.09 -4.87 -17.64
N ALA A 295 11.04 -4.17 -16.51
CA ALA A 295 10.39 -4.64 -15.29
C ALA A 295 9.74 -3.48 -14.52
N VAL A 296 8.65 -3.78 -13.80
CA VAL A 296 8.06 -2.92 -12.76
C VAL A 296 8.38 -3.53 -11.40
N THR A 297 8.99 -2.74 -10.51
CA THR A 297 9.23 -3.17 -9.12
C THR A 297 8.18 -2.58 -8.20
N TYR A 298 7.65 -3.40 -7.29
CA TYR A 298 6.53 -3.02 -6.45
C TYR A 298 6.54 -3.72 -5.08
N ARG A 299 5.77 -3.19 -4.16
CA ARG A 299 5.50 -3.80 -2.85
C ARG A 299 4.00 -3.77 -2.55
N VAL A 300 3.46 -4.84 -1.96
CA VAL A 300 2.03 -4.86 -1.60
C VAL A 300 1.84 -4.51 -0.14
N ILE A 301 1.17 -3.39 0.12
CA ILE A 301 0.90 -2.87 1.46
C ILE A 301 -0.59 -2.55 1.60
N GLY A 302 -1.26 -3.16 2.57
CA GLY A 302 -2.68 -2.92 2.82
C GLY A 302 -3.59 -3.21 1.60
N GLY A 303 -3.12 -4.09 0.67
CA GLY A 303 -3.79 -4.41 -0.59
C GLY A 303 -3.66 -3.33 -1.66
N VAL A 304 -2.67 -2.44 -1.55
CA VAL A 304 -2.18 -1.57 -2.62
C VAL A 304 -0.91 -2.19 -3.18
N SER A 305 -0.85 -2.39 -4.49
CA SER A 305 0.36 -2.73 -5.24
C SER A 305 1.06 -1.43 -5.58
N LEU A 306 2.03 -1.06 -4.73
CA LEU A 306 2.74 0.22 -4.81
C LEU A 306 4.07 0.01 -5.54
N ALA A 307 4.17 0.50 -6.76
CA ALA A 307 5.42 0.61 -7.50
C ALA A 307 6.13 1.92 -7.15
N SER A 308 7.40 2.04 -7.47
CA SER A 308 8.18 3.27 -7.25
C SER A 308 9.13 3.55 -8.40
N GLY A 309 9.21 4.83 -8.79
CA GLY A 309 9.98 5.27 -9.94
C GLY A 309 9.41 4.78 -11.26
N ASP A 310 10.21 4.86 -12.28
CA ASP A 310 9.88 4.41 -13.63
C ASP A 310 10.02 2.89 -13.77
N PRO A 311 9.43 2.25 -14.79
CA PRO A 311 9.77 0.89 -15.15
C PRO A 311 11.26 0.81 -15.50
N ILE A 312 11.94 -0.23 -15.03
CA ILE A 312 13.36 -0.45 -15.28
C ILE A 312 13.55 -1.11 -16.63
N GLY A 313 14.54 -0.65 -17.41
CA GLY A 313 14.94 -1.24 -18.69
C GLY A 313 14.51 -0.44 -19.91
N ASP A 314 14.36 -1.15 -21.04
CA ASP A 314 14.05 -0.58 -22.35
C ASP A 314 12.67 0.08 -22.37
N PRO A 315 12.56 1.38 -22.69
CA PRO A 315 11.28 2.08 -22.79
C PRO A 315 10.29 1.48 -23.78
N GLU A 316 10.77 0.86 -24.85
CA GLU A 316 9.91 0.17 -25.81
C GLU A 316 9.23 -1.07 -25.19
N ALA A 317 9.82 -1.66 -24.14
CA ALA A 317 9.28 -2.80 -23.42
C ALA A 317 8.48 -2.39 -22.17
N TRP A 318 8.45 -1.11 -21.77
CA TRP A 318 7.71 -0.61 -20.61
C TRP A 318 6.21 -0.93 -20.68
N PRO A 319 5.52 -0.73 -21.82
CA PRO A 319 4.11 -1.09 -21.92
C PRO A 319 3.83 -2.55 -21.53
N GLY A 320 4.67 -3.48 -21.96
CA GLY A 320 4.51 -4.90 -21.63
C GLY A 320 4.75 -5.22 -20.15
N ALA A 321 5.67 -4.52 -19.49
CA ALA A 321 5.92 -4.67 -18.06
C ALA A 321 4.77 -4.07 -17.23
N ILE A 322 4.25 -2.92 -17.64
CA ILE A 322 3.10 -2.25 -17.03
C ILE A 322 1.85 -3.12 -17.14
N ASP A 323 1.57 -3.68 -18.31
CA ASP A 323 0.42 -4.57 -18.51
C ASP A 323 0.51 -5.81 -17.64
N ALA A 324 1.68 -6.44 -17.57
CA ALA A 324 1.90 -7.61 -16.73
C ALA A 324 1.69 -7.28 -15.23
N TRP A 325 2.18 -6.13 -14.76
CA TRP A 325 1.98 -5.65 -13.39
C TRP A 325 0.52 -5.33 -13.09
N LEU A 326 -0.19 -4.65 -14.01
CA LEU A 326 -1.61 -4.33 -13.84
C LEU A 326 -2.48 -5.60 -13.85
N GLU A 327 -2.13 -6.61 -14.67
CA GLU A 327 -2.84 -7.89 -14.67
C GLU A 327 -2.63 -8.65 -13.36
N GLU A 328 -1.42 -8.66 -12.81
CA GLU A 328 -1.14 -9.25 -11.50
C GLU A 328 -1.91 -8.52 -10.38
N ALA A 329 -1.96 -7.18 -10.43
CA ALA A 329 -2.75 -6.40 -9.49
C ALA A 329 -4.26 -6.72 -9.59
N ARG A 330 -4.80 -6.86 -10.81
CA ARG A 330 -6.19 -7.27 -11.04
C ARG A 330 -6.46 -8.69 -10.52
N ARG A 331 -5.56 -9.63 -10.79
CA ARG A 331 -5.67 -11.03 -10.35
C ARG A 331 -5.78 -11.16 -8.83
N HIS A 332 -5.06 -10.32 -8.09
CA HIS A 332 -5.03 -10.34 -6.63
C HIS A 332 -5.95 -9.30 -5.97
N ALA A 333 -6.73 -8.56 -6.75
CA ALA A 333 -7.56 -7.43 -6.28
C ALA A 333 -6.76 -6.37 -5.50
N TRP A 334 -5.52 -6.13 -5.88
CA TRP A 334 -4.74 -5.02 -5.37
C TRP A 334 -5.10 -3.74 -6.11
N THR A 335 -5.02 -2.63 -5.41
CA THR A 335 -5.13 -1.29 -6.01
C THR A 335 -3.76 -0.92 -6.57
N PRO A 336 -3.58 -0.74 -7.89
CA PRO A 336 -2.31 -0.32 -8.45
C PRO A 336 -2.06 1.17 -8.16
N ALA A 337 -0.83 1.50 -7.80
CA ALA A 337 -0.35 2.88 -7.65
C ALA A 337 1.16 2.93 -7.92
N VAL A 338 1.65 4.06 -8.44
CA VAL A 338 3.09 4.31 -8.65
C VAL A 338 3.46 5.58 -7.91
N MET A 339 4.56 5.56 -7.17
CA MET A 339 5.07 6.70 -6.42
C MET A 339 6.38 7.19 -7.02
N GLY A 340 6.45 8.48 -7.35
CA GLY A 340 7.66 9.12 -7.87
C GLY A 340 7.97 8.84 -9.33
N ALA A 341 6.98 8.53 -10.16
CA ALA A 341 7.18 8.37 -11.60
C ALA A 341 7.61 9.69 -12.26
N SER A 342 8.47 9.62 -13.27
CA SER A 342 8.80 10.74 -14.14
C SER A 342 7.62 11.12 -15.04
N GLU A 343 7.69 12.25 -15.72
CA GLU A 343 6.69 12.67 -16.70
C GLU A 343 6.65 11.69 -17.91
N GLU A 344 7.82 11.20 -18.35
CA GLU A 344 7.92 10.22 -19.44
C GLU A 344 7.16 8.93 -19.09
N ALA A 345 7.47 8.33 -17.96
CA ALA A 345 6.79 7.11 -17.51
C ALA A 345 5.33 7.37 -17.18
N GLY A 346 5.01 8.51 -16.56
CA GLY A 346 3.65 8.94 -16.25
C GLY A 346 2.76 8.97 -17.49
N THR A 347 3.28 9.47 -18.61
CA THR A 347 2.57 9.48 -19.91
C THR A 347 2.29 8.05 -20.41
N ILE A 348 3.25 7.13 -20.24
CA ILE A 348 3.05 5.73 -20.66
C ILE A 348 2.03 5.05 -19.74
N TYR A 349 2.15 5.19 -18.42
CA TYR A 349 1.17 4.66 -17.47
C TYR A 349 -0.25 5.20 -17.69
N ALA A 350 -0.38 6.48 -18.12
CA ALA A 350 -1.67 7.07 -18.42
C ALA A 350 -2.36 6.39 -19.63
N ARG A 351 -1.60 5.96 -20.63
CA ARG A 351 -2.12 5.16 -21.77
C ARG A 351 -2.66 3.78 -21.30
N HIS A 352 -2.19 3.28 -20.16
CA HIS A 352 -2.66 2.05 -19.51
C HIS A 352 -3.78 2.28 -18.48
N GLY A 353 -4.32 3.52 -18.41
CA GLY A 353 -5.51 3.85 -17.63
C GLY A 353 -5.24 4.28 -16.18
N LEU A 354 -4.04 4.79 -15.87
CA LEU A 354 -3.76 5.45 -14.61
C LEU A 354 -3.85 6.97 -14.78
N ASP A 355 -4.45 7.65 -13.82
CA ASP A 355 -4.43 9.11 -13.69
C ASP A 355 -3.16 9.54 -12.94
N ALA A 356 -2.73 10.80 -13.14
CA ALA A 356 -1.54 11.36 -12.53
C ALA A 356 -1.87 12.52 -11.59
N LEU A 357 -1.19 12.56 -10.44
CA LEU A 357 -1.17 13.68 -9.51
C LEU A 357 0.29 14.07 -9.25
N GLU A 358 0.64 15.34 -9.44
CA GLU A 358 1.97 15.85 -9.10
C GLU A 358 2.26 15.66 -7.61
N LEU A 359 3.29 14.88 -7.30
CA LEU A 359 3.69 14.54 -5.93
C LEU A 359 4.68 15.55 -5.36
N GLY A 360 5.56 16.04 -6.20
CA GLY A 360 6.61 17.01 -5.87
C GLY A 360 7.63 17.13 -6.97
N ASP A 361 8.75 17.78 -6.67
CA ASP A 361 9.83 17.96 -7.62
C ASP A 361 11.14 17.38 -7.09
N GLU A 362 11.89 16.74 -7.95
CA GLU A 362 13.23 16.25 -7.68
C GLU A 362 14.26 17.34 -7.88
N ALA A 363 15.21 17.41 -6.95
CA ALA A 363 16.30 18.38 -6.98
C ALA A 363 17.54 17.77 -7.66
N ILE A 364 17.80 18.14 -8.90
CA ILE A 364 18.96 17.67 -9.68
C ILE A 364 19.99 18.78 -9.80
N VAL A 365 21.20 18.52 -9.36
CA VAL A 365 22.34 19.43 -9.50
C VAL A 365 23.20 19.00 -10.68
N GLU A 366 23.25 19.83 -11.72
CA GLU A 366 24.17 19.65 -12.85
C GLU A 366 25.55 20.16 -12.46
N ILE A 367 26.56 19.29 -12.54
CA ILE A 367 27.92 19.57 -12.07
C ILE A 367 28.62 20.63 -12.96
N ALA A 368 28.27 20.70 -14.24
CA ALA A 368 28.81 21.71 -15.15
C ALA A 368 28.43 23.14 -14.74
N ASP A 369 27.23 23.31 -14.17
CA ASP A 369 26.66 24.60 -13.81
C ASP A 369 26.90 24.95 -12.33
N PHE A 370 27.42 24.00 -11.55
CA PHE A 370 27.64 24.22 -10.11
C PHE A 370 28.87 25.09 -9.84
N THR A 371 28.66 26.17 -9.10
CA THR A 371 29.73 27.03 -8.60
C THR A 371 29.40 27.55 -7.20
N LEU A 372 30.39 27.73 -6.35
CA LEU A 372 30.24 28.38 -5.06
C LEU A 372 30.26 29.92 -5.15
N GLU A 373 30.46 30.48 -6.33
CA GLU A 373 30.55 31.92 -6.54
C GLU A 373 29.17 32.60 -6.58
N GLY A 374 29.19 33.92 -6.48
CA GLY A 374 27.99 34.75 -6.56
C GLY A 374 27.24 34.89 -5.23
N ARG A 375 26.26 35.83 -5.27
CA ARG A 375 25.47 36.23 -4.09
C ARG A 375 24.53 35.12 -3.61
N ALA A 376 23.98 34.35 -4.53
CA ALA A 376 23.03 33.27 -4.24
C ALA A 376 23.67 32.16 -3.41
N MET A 377 24.95 31.85 -3.65
CA MET A 377 25.70 30.82 -2.94
C MET A 377 26.34 31.28 -1.62
N ARG A 378 26.11 32.53 -1.21
CA ARG A 378 26.74 33.09 0.00
C ARG A 378 26.49 32.24 1.25
N VAL A 379 25.27 31.80 1.48
CA VAL A 379 24.90 31.00 2.67
C VAL A 379 25.61 29.65 2.68
N VAL A 380 25.62 28.95 1.54
CA VAL A 380 26.27 27.66 1.37
C VAL A 380 27.78 27.81 1.55
N ARG A 381 28.38 28.81 0.90
CA ARG A 381 29.82 29.10 1.01
C ARG A 381 30.23 29.44 2.46
N GLN A 382 29.40 30.22 3.17
CA GLN A 382 29.66 30.52 4.59
C GLN A 382 29.59 29.29 5.47
N ALA A 383 28.61 28.41 5.27
CA ALA A 383 28.49 27.13 5.99
C ALA A 383 29.71 26.26 5.69
N HIS A 384 30.05 26.07 4.42
CA HIS A 384 31.21 25.32 3.97
C HIS A 384 32.52 25.82 4.60
N SER A 385 32.77 27.14 4.54
CA SER A 385 33.99 27.74 5.09
C SER A 385 34.05 27.66 6.62
N ARG A 386 32.91 27.73 7.31
CA ARG A 386 32.84 27.60 8.77
C ARG A 386 33.21 26.19 9.22
N VAL A 387 32.56 25.17 8.64
CA VAL A 387 32.80 23.76 8.99
C VAL A 387 34.24 23.37 8.65
N ARG A 388 34.76 23.80 7.49
CA ARG A 388 36.16 23.58 7.12
C ARG A 388 37.14 24.20 8.10
N ARG A 389 36.89 25.44 8.58
CA ARG A 389 37.74 26.09 9.60
C ARG A 389 37.65 25.44 10.97
N ALA A 390 36.56 24.73 11.27
CA ALA A 390 36.42 23.93 12.48
C ALA A 390 37.17 22.57 12.39
N GLY A 391 37.98 22.36 11.34
CA GLY A 391 38.84 21.19 11.20
C GLY A 391 38.14 19.96 10.61
N TYR A 392 36.90 20.04 10.15
CA TYR A 392 36.22 18.91 9.54
C TYR A 392 36.80 18.59 8.16
N THR A 393 36.90 17.29 7.86
CA THR A 393 37.36 16.74 6.59
C THR A 393 36.36 15.76 6.00
N VAL A 394 36.31 15.66 4.67
CA VAL A 394 35.42 14.71 3.98
C VAL A 394 36.28 13.79 3.10
N SER A 395 36.09 12.48 3.25
CA SER A 395 36.57 11.48 2.31
C SER A 395 35.42 11.03 1.39
N VAL A 396 35.68 10.88 0.10
CA VAL A 396 34.73 10.42 -0.92
C VAL A 396 35.32 9.16 -1.55
N ARG A 397 34.62 8.03 -1.37
CA ARG A 397 35.13 6.71 -1.81
C ARG A 397 33.96 5.89 -2.40
N ARG A 398 34.29 4.96 -3.32
CA ARG A 398 33.34 3.91 -3.70
C ARG A 398 33.19 2.93 -2.52
N HIS A 399 32.01 2.29 -2.39
CA HIS A 399 31.82 1.26 -1.34
C HIS A 399 32.85 0.13 -1.50
N ALA A 400 33.16 -0.26 -2.74
CA ALA A 400 34.20 -1.28 -3.03
C ALA A 400 35.62 -0.91 -2.54
N ASP A 401 35.89 0.37 -2.34
CA ASP A 401 37.21 0.87 -1.91
C ASP A 401 37.34 1.03 -0.38
N ILE A 402 36.26 0.67 0.35
CA ILE A 402 36.22 0.75 1.81
C ILE A 402 36.49 -0.65 2.36
N ALA A 403 37.48 -0.79 3.23
CA ALA A 403 37.76 -2.05 3.90
C ALA A 403 36.63 -2.49 4.79
N ASP A 404 36.46 -3.80 4.99
CA ASP A 404 35.30 -4.39 5.70
C ASP A 404 35.16 -3.85 7.13
N ASP A 405 36.24 -3.66 7.86
CA ASP A 405 36.26 -3.08 9.21
C ASP A 405 35.81 -1.61 9.21
N GLY A 406 36.27 -0.83 8.21
CA GLY A 406 35.83 0.54 7.99
C GLY A 406 34.34 0.62 7.65
N MET A 407 33.85 -0.27 6.77
CA MET A 407 32.44 -0.33 6.42
C MET A 407 31.58 -0.73 7.63
N ALA A 408 32.02 -1.69 8.43
CA ALA A 408 31.32 -2.11 9.64
C ALA A 408 31.19 -0.95 10.66
N LEU A 409 32.27 -0.15 10.83
CA LEU A 409 32.22 1.05 11.67
C LEU A 409 31.21 2.08 11.15
N LEU A 410 31.17 2.32 9.84
CA LEU A 410 30.24 3.29 9.23
C LEU A 410 28.79 2.83 9.36
N ILE A 411 28.50 1.54 9.23
CA ILE A 411 27.18 0.95 9.45
C ILE A 411 26.74 1.15 10.91
N ASP A 412 27.62 0.84 11.88
CA ASP A 412 27.33 1.03 13.31
C ASP A 412 27.02 2.51 13.64
N LYS A 413 27.84 3.44 13.12
CA LYS A 413 27.60 4.88 13.26
C LYS A 413 26.29 5.32 12.59
N ALA A 414 25.99 4.80 11.40
CA ALA A 414 24.73 5.10 10.70
C ALA A 414 23.50 4.65 11.50
N ASP A 415 23.58 3.48 12.12
CA ASP A 415 22.53 2.94 12.97
C ASP A 415 22.38 3.73 14.28
N HIS A 416 23.49 4.12 14.88
CA HIS A 416 23.48 4.97 16.09
C HIS A 416 22.87 6.35 15.83
N TRP A 417 23.15 6.96 14.68
CA TRP A 417 22.60 8.28 14.30
C TRP A 417 21.20 8.22 13.68
N ARG A 418 20.62 7.03 13.58
CA ARG A 418 19.26 6.85 13.05
C ARG A 418 18.22 7.48 13.98
N ASP A 419 17.27 8.20 13.38
CA ASP A 419 16.16 8.80 14.12
C ASP A 419 15.02 7.79 14.27
N GLY A 420 15.09 6.95 15.29
CA GLY A 420 14.08 5.94 15.60
C GLY A 420 14.42 4.52 15.11
N PRO A 421 13.59 3.52 15.46
CA PRO A 421 13.88 2.11 15.24
C PRO A 421 13.68 1.64 13.79
N THR A 422 13.03 2.43 12.94
CA THR A 422 12.64 2.04 11.58
C THR A 422 13.45 2.81 10.55
N GLU A 423 14.06 2.09 9.62
CA GLU A 423 14.66 2.70 8.43
C GLU A 423 13.56 3.29 7.55
N ARG A 424 13.64 4.59 7.28
CA ARG A 424 12.68 5.32 6.45
C ARG A 424 13.10 5.26 4.98
N GLY A 425 12.11 5.26 4.11
CA GLY A 425 12.27 5.30 2.68
C GLY A 425 11.85 4.01 1.98
N PHE A 426 11.12 4.19 0.89
CA PHE A 426 10.69 3.12 -0.02
C PHE A 426 11.05 3.45 -1.46
N SER A 427 10.78 4.67 -1.88
CA SER A 427 11.04 5.14 -3.24
C SER A 427 12.47 5.63 -3.42
N MET A 428 13.10 6.12 -2.35
CA MET A 428 14.38 6.82 -2.37
C MET A 428 15.35 6.34 -1.28
N ALA A 429 15.28 5.08 -0.88
CA ALA A 429 16.27 4.48 0.01
C ALA A 429 16.45 3.01 -0.32
N LEU A 430 17.70 2.58 -0.46
CA LEU A 430 18.06 1.21 -0.78
C LEU A 430 17.92 0.29 0.44
N GLY A 431 18.25 0.81 1.65
CA GLY A 431 18.06 0.11 2.92
C GLY A 431 18.97 -1.09 3.12
N ARG A 432 20.18 -1.07 2.54
CA ARG A 432 21.20 -2.15 2.64
C ARG A 432 22.63 -1.60 2.52
N LEU A 433 22.95 -0.65 3.37
CA LEU A 433 24.28 -0.04 3.41
C LEU A 433 25.36 -1.12 3.60
N GLY A 434 26.42 -1.07 2.80
CA GLY A 434 27.54 -2.01 2.88
C GLY A 434 27.32 -3.36 2.20
N ASP A 435 26.23 -3.54 1.43
CA ASP A 435 26.03 -4.77 0.65
C ASP A 435 27.13 -4.92 -0.41
N PRO A 436 27.80 -6.10 -0.50
CA PRO A 436 28.88 -6.33 -1.46
C PRO A 436 28.46 -6.13 -2.92
N GLY A 437 27.18 -6.37 -3.26
CA GLY A 437 26.65 -6.15 -4.59
C GLY A 437 26.55 -4.67 -5.00
N ASP A 438 26.72 -3.74 -4.06
CA ASP A 438 26.54 -2.30 -4.26
C ASP A 438 27.87 -1.52 -4.24
N GLY A 439 28.97 -2.18 -4.61
CA GLY A 439 30.32 -1.60 -4.61
C GLY A 439 30.49 -0.31 -5.43
N ARG A 440 29.60 -0.06 -6.42
CA ARG A 440 29.59 1.18 -7.21
C ARG A 440 28.96 2.38 -6.49
N CYS A 441 28.26 2.17 -5.37
CA CYS A 441 27.75 3.26 -4.54
C CYS A 441 28.90 4.13 -4.02
N VAL A 442 28.62 5.40 -3.74
CA VAL A 442 29.61 6.38 -3.27
C VAL A 442 29.29 6.75 -1.83
N MET A 443 30.28 6.58 -0.95
CA MET A 443 30.22 7.00 0.44
C MET A 443 30.98 8.31 0.63
N LEU A 444 30.34 9.25 1.32
CA LEU A 444 30.99 10.40 1.91
C LEU A 444 31.05 10.19 3.42
N GLU A 445 32.23 10.19 3.96
CA GLU A 445 32.48 10.14 5.39
C GLU A 445 33.04 11.48 5.84
N CYS A 446 32.42 12.12 6.83
CA CYS A 446 32.90 13.34 7.43
C CYS A 446 33.44 13.10 8.82
N ARG A 447 34.69 13.50 9.06
CA ARG A 447 35.39 13.40 10.34
C ARG A 447 35.65 14.80 10.89
N ASP A 448 35.65 14.93 12.23
CA ASP A 448 36.04 16.16 12.91
C ASP A 448 37.55 16.32 13.00
N ALA A 449 38.02 17.35 13.72
CA ALA A 449 39.44 17.64 13.92
C ALA A 449 40.21 16.54 14.68
N ASP A 450 39.48 15.77 15.50
CA ASP A 450 40.06 14.66 16.26
C ASP A 450 40.08 13.34 15.47
N GLY A 451 39.57 13.37 14.23
CA GLY A 451 39.49 12.21 13.35
C GLY A 451 38.30 11.30 13.57
N GLU A 452 37.36 11.68 14.44
CA GLU A 452 36.14 10.91 14.71
C GLU A 452 35.08 11.10 13.63
N PRO A 453 34.42 10.01 13.15
CA PRO A 453 33.30 10.12 12.21
C PRO A 453 32.12 10.87 12.84
N ARG A 454 31.60 11.90 12.15
CA ARG A 454 30.49 12.73 12.60
C ARG A 454 29.28 12.73 11.68
N ALA A 455 29.49 12.38 10.41
CA ALA A 455 28.40 12.24 9.46
C ALA A 455 28.77 11.36 8.29
N LEU A 456 27.76 10.82 7.63
CA LEU A 456 27.92 10.08 6.38
C LEU A 456 26.75 10.36 5.42
N LEU A 457 27.07 10.38 4.13
CA LEU A 457 26.12 10.35 3.04
C LEU A 457 26.44 9.16 2.14
N SER A 458 25.43 8.42 1.71
CA SER A 458 25.58 7.38 0.70
C SER A 458 24.78 7.74 -0.54
N PHE A 459 25.36 7.52 -1.70
CA PHE A 459 24.75 7.76 -3.00
C PHE A 459 24.76 6.48 -3.83
N VAL A 460 23.65 6.17 -4.47
CA VAL A 460 23.53 5.08 -5.42
C VAL A 460 23.83 5.56 -6.84
N PRO A 461 24.30 4.68 -7.74
CA PRO A 461 24.52 5.01 -9.14
C PRO A 461 23.22 5.41 -9.86
N TRP A 462 23.27 6.47 -10.65
CA TRP A 462 22.26 6.85 -11.62
C TRP A 462 22.90 6.75 -13.03
N GLY A 463 22.79 5.57 -13.60
CA GLY A 463 23.56 5.20 -14.79
C GLY A 463 25.07 5.17 -14.50
N GLU A 464 25.86 5.65 -15.47
CA GLU A 464 27.33 5.71 -15.34
C GLU A 464 27.83 7.05 -14.79
N GLN A 465 27.12 8.13 -15.09
CA GLN A 465 27.57 9.51 -14.85
C GLN A 465 26.68 10.29 -13.87
N GLY A 466 25.78 9.62 -13.18
CA GLY A 466 24.89 10.23 -12.17
C GLY A 466 25.00 9.53 -10.82
N LEU A 467 24.61 10.27 -9.78
CA LEU A 467 24.46 9.79 -8.42
C LEU A 467 23.12 10.24 -7.86
N SER A 468 22.48 9.37 -7.05
CA SER A 468 21.26 9.71 -6.32
C SER A 468 21.45 9.49 -4.84
N LEU A 469 21.03 10.43 -4.03
CA LEU A 469 21.16 10.37 -2.57
C LEU A 469 20.32 9.19 -2.04
N ASP A 470 20.96 8.29 -1.31
CA ASP A 470 20.36 7.13 -0.66
C ASP A 470 20.17 7.35 0.84
N LEU A 471 21.25 7.69 1.52
CA LEU A 471 21.28 7.77 2.97
C LEU A 471 21.97 9.06 3.43
N MET A 472 21.39 9.69 4.45
CA MET A 472 21.94 10.85 5.13
C MET A 472 21.89 10.60 6.63
N ARG A 473 23.05 10.58 7.30
CA ARG A 473 23.17 10.38 8.76
C ARG A 473 24.18 11.35 9.33
N ARG A 474 23.90 11.88 10.50
CA ARG A 474 24.85 12.72 11.24
C ARG A 474 24.69 12.58 12.74
N ASP A 475 25.77 12.81 13.46
CA ASP A 475 25.73 13.11 14.87
C ASP A 475 24.97 14.44 15.10
N ARG A 476 24.06 14.46 16.08
CA ARG A 476 23.31 15.67 16.41
C ARG A 476 24.14 16.72 17.12
N ALA A 477 25.24 16.32 17.75
CA ALA A 477 26.17 17.20 18.43
C ALA A 477 27.20 17.85 17.49
N CYS A 478 27.18 17.55 16.20
CA CYS A 478 28.11 18.10 15.24
C CYS A 478 27.83 19.57 14.85
N GLU A 479 28.81 20.21 14.20
CA GLU A 479 28.74 21.61 13.75
C GLU A 479 27.58 21.85 12.78
N ASN A 480 26.91 23.00 12.95
CA ASN A 480 25.82 23.40 12.06
C ASN A 480 26.35 23.67 10.65
N GLY A 481 25.65 23.16 9.62
CA GLY A 481 26.05 23.29 8.21
C GLY A 481 26.90 22.12 7.71
N LEU A 482 27.02 21.06 8.51
CA LEU A 482 27.81 19.87 8.14
C LEU A 482 27.27 19.19 6.87
N MET A 483 25.94 19.13 6.73
CA MET A 483 25.35 18.53 5.51
C MET A 483 25.64 19.36 4.27
N GLU A 484 25.55 20.70 4.39
CA GLU A 484 25.93 21.63 3.32
C GLU A 484 27.40 21.46 2.94
N PHE A 485 28.27 21.29 3.93
CA PHE A 485 29.71 21.05 3.71
C PHE A 485 29.93 19.77 2.91
N MET A 486 29.33 18.67 3.31
CA MET A 486 29.50 17.35 2.67
C MET A 486 28.96 17.35 1.22
N VAL A 487 27.75 17.92 1.00
CA VAL A 487 27.18 18.00 -0.35
C VAL A 487 28.08 18.85 -1.26
N VAL A 488 28.59 19.98 -0.78
CA VAL A 488 29.52 20.83 -1.54
C VAL A 488 30.81 20.09 -1.87
N GLU A 489 31.39 19.36 -0.90
CA GLU A 489 32.59 18.55 -1.12
C GLU A 489 32.38 17.47 -2.20
N LEU A 490 31.19 16.83 -2.24
CA LEU A 490 30.82 15.93 -3.32
C LEU A 490 30.79 16.64 -4.67
N LEU A 491 30.03 17.77 -4.74
CA LEU A 491 29.82 18.49 -6.00
C LEU A 491 31.13 19.03 -6.59
N LEU A 492 32.08 19.47 -5.73
CA LEU A 492 33.42 19.93 -6.16
C LEU A 492 34.27 18.79 -6.72
N ARG A 493 34.16 17.58 -6.16
CA ARG A 493 34.95 16.39 -6.57
C ARG A 493 34.22 15.52 -7.59
N ALA A 494 32.96 15.84 -7.92
CA ALA A 494 32.14 15.01 -8.80
C ALA A 494 32.80 14.77 -10.18
N LYS A 495 33.53 15.75 -10.73
CA LYS A 495 34.26 15.62 -12.00
C LYS A 495 35.34 14.57 -11.94
N GLU A 496 36.07 14.45 -10.81
CA GLU A 496 37.12 13.45 -10.58
C GLU A 496 36.54 12.04 -10.54
N LEU A 497 35.28 11.91 -10.09
CA LEU A 497 34.50 10.66 -10.05
C LEU A 497 33.83 10.33 -11.39
N GLY A 498 33.96 11.17 -12.41
CA GLY A 498 33.27 11.03 -13.69
C GLY A 498 31.76 11.33 -13.60
N VAL A 499 31.32 12.02 -12.54
CA VAL A 499 29.89 12.35 -12.28
C VAL A 499 29.54 13.68 -12.92
N ARG A 500 28.44 13.73 -13.64
CA ARG A 500 27.89 14.94 -14.31
C ARG A 500 26.69 15.51 -13.59
N ARG A 501 25.90 14.69 -12.90
CA ARG A 501 24.66 15.11 -12.24
C ARG A 501 24.45 14.38 -10.92
N VAL A 502 23.86 15.07 -9.95
CA VAL A 502 23.58 14.53 -8.61
C VAL A 502 22.12 14.84 -8.26
N SER A 503 21.35 13.80 -8.00
CA SER A 503 20.00 13.94 -7.43
C SER A 503 20.09 14.01 -5.90
N LEU A 504 19.48 15.04 -5.32
CA LEU A 504 19.32 15.21 -3.88
C LEU A 504 17.94 14.74 -3.41
N ASN A 505 17.30 13.88 -4.18
CA ASN A 505 15.94 13.37 -3.99
C ASN A 505 14.85 14.42 -4.22
N PHE A 506 13.59 14.00 -4.11
CA PHE A 506 12.48 14.89 -4.40
C PHE A 506 11.85 15.49 -3.14
N ALA A 507 11.46 16.75 -3.27
CA ALA A 507 10.73 17.51 -2.25
C ALA A 507 9.23 17.39 -2.52
N MET A 508 8.51 16.66 -1.66
CA MET A 508 7.06 16.48 -1.78
C MET A 508 6.32 17.82 -1.67
N PHE A 509 5.28 18.00 -2.50
CA PHE A 509 4.36 19.13 -2.46
C PHE A 509 4.99 20.53 -2.65
N ARG A 510 6.17 20.63 -3.29
CA ARG A 510 6.84 21.90 -3.55
C ARG A 510 5.90 22.90 -4.23
N SER A 511 5.22 22.49 -5.29
CA SER A 511 4.29 23.33 -6.07
C SER A 511 3.16 23.89 -5.21
N VAL A 512 2.68 23.15 -4.21
CA VAL A 512 1.64 23.62 -3.26
C VAL A 512 2.20 24.67 -2.32
N PHE A 513 3.43 24.52 -1.83
CA PHE A 513 4.08 25.52 -0.98
C PHE A 513 4.36 26.81 -1.74
N GLU A 514 4.87 26.74 -2.97
CA GLU A 514 5.15 27.93 -3.79
C GLU A 514 3.88 28.65 -4.25
N ARG A 515 2.89 27.91 -4.80
CA ARG A 515 1.62 28.51 -5.25
C ARG A 515 0.79 29.03 -4.08
N GLY A 516 0.79 28.33 -2.94
CA GLY A 516 0.08 28.75 -1.72
C GLY A 516 0.74 29.95 -1.02
N ALA A 517 2.00 30.26 -1.33
CA ALA A 517 2.71 31.44 -0.83
C ALA A 517 2.47 32.71 -1.68
N ARG A 518 1.96 32.55 -2.93
CA ARG A 518 1.75 33.72 -3.82
C ARG A 518 0.59 34.58 -3.36
N LEU A 519 0.72 35.89 -3.53
CA LEU A 519 -0.37 36.83 -3.38
C LEU A 519 -1.50 36.45 -4.36
N GLY A 520 -2.74 36.28 -3.83
CA GLY A 520 -3.89 35.85 -4.64
C GLY A 520 -4.19 34.37 -4.63
N ALA A 521 -3.46 33.56 -3.85
CA ALA A 521 -3.80 32.13 -3.66
C ALA A 521 -5.24 31.97 -3.13
N GLY A 522 -6.04 31.12 -3.79
CA GLY A 522 -7.42 30.86 -3.42
C GLY A 522 -7.56 30.21 -2.03
N PRO A 523 -8.75 30.30 -1.39
CA PRO A 523 -8.94 29.78 -0.02
C PRO A 523 -8.67 28.28 0.10
N VAL A 524 -8.99 27.50 -0.92
CA VAL A 524 -8.74 26.05 -0.97
C VAL A 524 -7.24 25.76 -0.95
N LEU A 525 -6.44 26.48 -1.75
CA LEU A 525 -5.00 26.28 -1.82
C LEU A 525 -4.29 26.74 -0.52
N ARG A 526 -4.81 27.79 0.12
CA ARG A 526 -4.34 28.24 1.45
C ARG A 526 -4.67 27.22 2.54
N LEU A 527 -5.87 26.62 2.50
CA LEU A 527 -6.25 25.53 3.42
C LEU A 527 -5.35 24.31 3.24
N TRP A 528 -5.12 23.88 2.01
CA TRP A 528 -4.19 22.81 1.68
C TRP A 528 -2.77 23.09 2.18
N ARG A 529 -2.26 24.29 1.92
CA ARG A 529 -0.96 24.71 2.46
C ARG A 529 -0.95 24.66 3.98
N SER A 530 -1.99 25.16 4.65
CA SER A 530 -2.10 25.13 6.12
C SER A 530 -2.11 23.71 6.67
N MET A 531 -2.86 22.80 6.04
CA MET A 531 -2.85 21.38 6.37
C MET A 531 -1.46 20.75 6.16
N LEU A 532 -0.83 20.99 5.02
CA LEU A 532 0.51 20.47 4.74
C LEU A 532 1.55 21.04 5.69
N THR A 533 1.46 22.33 6.07
CA THR A 533 2.34 22.97 7.06
C THR A 533 2.11 22.36 8.45
N PHE A 534 0.87 22.06 8.82
CA PHE A 534 0.56 21.35 10.06
C PHE A 534 1.17 19.95 10.07
N PHE A 535 1.01 19.17 9.01
CA PHE A 535 1.62 17.85 8.86
C PHE A 535 3.15 17.91 8.68
N SER A 536 3.70 18.98 8.10
CA SER A 536 5.13 19.23 7.94
C SER A 536 5.89 19.27 9.26
N ARG A 537 5.23 19.67 10.37
CA ARG A 537 5.80 19.55 11.72
C ARG A 537 6.21 18.12 12.08
N TRP A 538 5.55 17.14 11.51
CA TRP A 538 5.80 15.71 11.74
C TRP A 538 6.72 15.10 10.68
N TRP A 539 6.78 15.67 9.45
CA TRP A 539 7.43 15.04 8.30
C TRP A 539 8.57 15.86 7.67
N GLN A 540 8.91 17.01 8.23
CA GLN A 540 10.03 17.88 7.79
C GLN A 540 10.05 18.22 6.28
N ILE A 541 8.90 18.23 5.62
CA ILE A 541 8.78 18.37 4.17
C ILE A 541 9.32 19.73 3.68
N GLU A 542 8.95 20.83 4.37
CA GLU A 542 9.38 22.18 4.01
C GLU A 542 10.89 22.38 4.22
N SER A 543 11.46 21.73 5.25
CA SER A 543 12.88 21.83 5.54
C SER A 543 13.75 21.18 4.47
N LEU A 544 13.29 20.05 3.89
CA LEU A 544 13.98 19.35 2.81
C LEU A 544 13.99 20.20 1.51
N TYR A 545 12.86 20.80 1.16
CA TYR A 545 12.80 21.73 0.03
C TYR A 545 13.79 22.88 0.19
N ARG A 546 13.77 23.57 1.35
CA ARG A 546 14.67 24.69 1.63
C ARG A 546 16.14 24.27 1.65
N ALA A 547 16.45 23.08 2.12
CA ALA A 547 17.80 22.52 2.12
C ALA A 547 18.31 22.32 0.70
N ASN A 548 17.50 21.74 -0.19
CA ASN A 548 17.89 21.46 -1.58
C ASN A 548 17.94 22.71 -2.45
N ALA A 549 17.01 23.66 -2.27
CA ALA A 549 16.95 24.91 -3.03
C ALA A 549 18.24 25.76 -2.94
N LYS A 550 19.02 25.59 -1.87
CA LYS A 550 20.31 26.29 -1.66
C LYS A 550 21.35 25.99 -2.76
N TYR A 551 21.29 24.79 -3.37
CA TYR A 551 22.22 24.38 -4.41
C TYR A 551 21.80 24.77 -5.81
N ARG A 552 20.66 25.47 -5.96
CA ARG A 552 20.07 25.88 -7.25
C ARG A 552 19.88 24.72 -8.22
N PRO A 553 19.21 23.64 -7.78
CA PRO A 553 19.01 22.49 -8.65
C PRO A 553 18.06 22.82 -9.81
N VAL A 554 18.14 22.04 -10.86
CA VAL A 554 17.04 21.86 -11.82
C VAL A 554 15.98 21.04 -11.12
N TRP A 555 14.72 21.48 -11.21
CA TRP A 555 13.60 20.81 -10.58
C TRP A 555 12.82 20.00 -11.62
N GLU A 556 12.76 18.68 -11.44
CA GLU A 556 12.00 17.79 -12.30
C GLU A 556 10.76 17.26 -11.58
N PRO A 557 9.55 17.32 -12.19
CA PRO A 557 8.32 16.89 -11.54
C PRO A 557 8.29 15.37 -11.37
N ARG A 558 7.77 14.92 -10.22
CA ARG A 558 7.51 13.52 -9.92
C ARG A 558 6.03 13.32 -9.58
N PHE A 559 5.46 12.23 -10.06
CA PHE A 559 4.03 11.96 -10.05
C PHE A 559 3.65 10.76 -9.18
N LEU A 560 2.48 10.89 -8.55
CA LEU A 560 1.72 9.77 -8.01
C LEU A 560 0.72 9.32 -9.08
N LEU A 561 0.76 8.05 -9.46
CA LEU A 561 -0.17 7.50 -10.43
C LEU A 561 -1.15 6.55 -9.74
N PHE A 562 -2.41 6.57 -10.16
CA PHE A 562 -3.49 5.81 -9.54
C PHE A 562 -4.60 5.48 -10.55
N ALA A 563 -5.32 4.38 -10.32
CA ALA A 563 -6.40 3.97 -11.23
C ALA A 563 -7.74 4.68 -10.96
N LYS A 564 -8.00 5.14 -9.72
CA LYS A 564 -9.26 5.80 -9.32
C LYS A 564 -9.00 6.80 -8.21
N SER A 565 -9.52 8.01 -8.35
CA SER A 565 -9.38 9.08 -7.33
C SER A 565 -9.95 8.67 -5.96
N ALA A 566 -10.98 7.83 -5.92
CA ALA A 566 -11.54 7.29 -4.68
C ALA A 566 -10.58 6.37 -3.90
N ASP A 567 -9.49 5.93 -4.49
CA ASP A 567 -8.47 5.09 -3.84
C ASP A 567 -7.30 5.91 -3.27
N ILE A 568 -7.20 7.22 -3.58
CA ILE A 568 -6.12 8.11 -3.12
C ILE A 568 -5.90 8.05 -1.59
N PRO A 569 -6.92 8.11 -0.72
CA PRO A 569 -6.69 8.03 0.73
C PRO A 569 -6.03 6.71 1.15
N ARG A 570 -6.43 5.60 0.53
CA ARG A 570 -5.86 4.29 0.78
C ARG A 570 -4.43 4.17 0.27
N ILE A 571 -4.16 4.75 -0.91
CA ILE A 571 -2.82 4.81 -1.50
C ILE A 571 -1.91 5.65 -0.61
N GLY A 572 -2.37 6.83 -0.15
CA GLY A 572 -1.62 7.67 0.78
C GLY A 572 -1.25 6.95 2.08
N LEU A 573 -2.20 6.20 2.66
CA LEU A 573 -1.92 5.38 3.85
C LEU A 573 -0.90 4.26 3.56
N ALA A 574 -0.99 3.60 2.41
CA ALA A 574 -0.04 2.58 2.01
C ALA A 574 1.35 3.16 1.75
N SER A 575 1.43 4.33 1.09
CA SER A 575 2.68 5.07 0.86
C SER A 575 3.33 5.50 2.19
N ALA A 576 2.57 6.06 3.12
CA ALA A 576 3.07 6.45 4.43
C ALA A 576 3.61 5.26 5.24
N ARG A 577 2.99 4.08 5.09
CA ARG A 577 3.51 2.83 5.68
C ARG A 577 4.74 2.30 4.95
N ALA A 578 4.78 2.41 3.62
CA ALA A 578 5.94 2.01 2.82
C ALA A 578 7.17 2.83 3.19
N GLU A 579 7.01 4.15 3.30
CA GLU A 579 8.06 5.10 3.66
C GLU A 579 8.46 5.05 5.14
N GLY A 580 7.77 4.24 5.98
CA GLY A 580 8.11 4.09 7.40
C GLY A 580 7.60 5.21 8.31
N PHE A 581 6.69 6.09 7.83
CA PHE A 581 6.06 7.12 8.67
C PHE A 581 4.99 6.58 9.60
N LEU A 582 4.35 5.45 9.23
CA LEU A 582 3.33 4.78 10.03
C LEU A 582 3.76 3.34 10.28
N THR A 583 4.40 3.12 11.41
CA THR A 583 4.66 1.76 11.91
C THR A 583 3.45 1.28 12.70
N PRO A 584 2.89 0.09 12.40
CA PRO A 584 1.89 -0.49 13.28
C PRO A 584 2.52 -0.72 14.66
N PRO A 585 1.78 -0.50 15.78
CA PRO A 585 2.29 -0.81 17.10
C PRO A 585 2.74 -2.28 17.12
N PRO A 586 3.86 -2.60 17.77
CA PRO A 586 4.30 -3.98 17.89
C PRO A 586 3.20 -4.76 18.60
N LEU A 587 2.59 -5.72 17.89
CA LEU A 587 1.74 -6.71 18.55
C LEU A 587 2.62 -7.41 19.59
N PRO A 588 2.14 -7.58 20.84
CA PRO A 588 2.89 -8.32 21.83
C PRO A 588 3.21 -9.68 21.24
N ALA A 589 4.48 -9.90 20.94
CA ALA A 589 4.96 -11.17 20.44
C ALA A 589 4.67 -12.18 21.56
N LEU A 590 3.73 -13.08 21.34
CA LEU A 590 3.66 -14.33 22.08
C LEU A 590 5.06 -14.94 21.95
N ARG A 591 5.86 -14.79 23.01
CA ARG A 591 7.20 -15.35 23.13
C ARG A 591 7.07 -16.85 22.90
N ARG A 592 7.28 -17.30 21.67
CA ARG A 592 7.69 -18.68 21.43
C ARG A 592 9.06 -18.80 22.08
N SER A 593 9.07 -19.31 23.30
CA SER A 593 10.26 -19.83 23.96
C SER A 593 10.92 -20.82 22.98
N ARG A 594 11.92 -20.33 22.23
CA ARG A 594 12.93 -21.23 21.67
C ARG A 594 13.68 -21.79 22.87
N ARG A 595 13.30 -22.98 23.33
CA ARG A 595 14.18 -23.83 24.11
C ARG A 595 15.44 -24.01 23.28
N SER A 596 16.49 -23.30 23.68
CA SER A 596 17.87 -23.56 23.29
C SER A 596 18.18 -24.98 23.76
N SER A 597 18.22 -25.93 22.85
CA SER A 597 18.93 -27.20 23.05
C SER A 597 20.41 -26.91 22.85
N ALA A 598 21.00 -26.21 23.82
CA ALA A 598 22.44 -26.30 24.03
C ALA A 598 22.68 -27.63 24.73
N SER A 599 23.10 -28.63 23.94
CA SER A 599 23.74 -29.82 24.42
C SER A 599 25.02 -29.40 25.14
N GLU A 600 25.02 -29.52 26.46
CA GLU A 600 26.26 -29.56 27.24
C GLU A 600 27.09 -30.76 26.76
N ALA A 601 28.14 -30.47 26.01
CA ALA A 601 29.25 -31.38 25.80
C ALA A 601 30.16 -31.25 27.02
N GLU A 602 30.05 -32.19 27.94
CA GLU A 602 30.94 -32.44 29.07
C GLU A 602 32.37 -32.66 28.57
N PRO A 603 33.38 -31.95 29.09
CA PRO A 603 34.77 -32.24 28.70
C PRO A 603 35.26 -33.51 29.39
N ALA A 604 35.72 -34.47 28.59
CA ALA A 604 36.35 -35.70 29.06
C ALA A 604 37.63 -35.40 29.86
N PRO A 605 37.94 -36.17 30.97
CA PRO A 605 39.09 -35.94 31.81
C PRO A 605 40.39 -36.32 31.11
N ALA A 606 41.38 -35.47 31.25
CA ALA A 606 42.74 -35.72 30.80
C ALA A 606 43.38 -36.86 31.59
N THR A 607 43.69 -38.00 30.95
CA THR A 607 44.57 -39.05 31.49
C THR A 607 46.02 -38.61 31.38
N HIS A 608 46.66 -38.34 32.51
CA HIS A 608 48.08 -38.37 32.65
C HIS A 608 48.60 -39.80 32.54
N SER A 609 49.58 -40.06 31.64
CA SER A 609 50.48 -41.17 31.75
C SER A 609 51.88 -40.74 31.26
N LEU A 610 52.78 -40.75 32.22
CA LEU A 610 54.21 -41.06 32.23
C LEU A 610 55.04 -40.84 30.96
#